data_6f01df4587446c882d2d85944a7e2f0b
#
_entry.id   6f01df4587446c882d2d85944a7e2f0b
#
_cell.length_a   1.000
_cell.length_b   1.000
_cell.length_c   1.000
_cell.angle_alpha   90.00
_cell.angle_beta   90.00
_cell.angle_gamma   90.00
#
_symmetry.space_group_name_H-M   'P 1'
#
loop_
_entity.id
_entity.type
_entity.pdbx_description
1 polymer ?
#
loop_
_entity_poly.entity_id
_entity_poly.type
_entity_poly.pdbx_seq_one_letter_code
_entity_poly.pdbx_strand_id
1 'polypeptide(L)'
;DKQMSLDYDDLEDVSIQKQRQEVEENLFMFGNGLGQLVWGTSVIVKVFINIFVALLMSGMLFISKSGQEMVDHPIWIVIILGCITLCGFSNYKATRKENSLFMKWCENSLWFNRTFMFFGHELYTNLERAKDVRIYRQDTLAIKKIEELEEWGNAEKKNSFYMSFFPAAAGFIVGLGNCACYLFVAIKAFLGAYGVGSVVQYV
;
A
#
# COMPACT_ATOMS: atom_id res chain seq x y z
N ASP A 1 3.84 15.20 -26.14
CA ASP A 1 3.80 15.94 -27.39
C ASP A 1 2.68 15.49 -28.33
N LYS A 2 2.03 14.37 -28.04
CA LYS A 2 0.85 13.92 -28.75
C LYS A 2 -0.33 14.90 -28.61
N GLN A 3 -0.39 15.66 -27.52
CA GLN A 3 -1.41 16.70 -27.30
C GLN A 3 -1.27 17.90 -28.27
N MET A 4 -0.04 18.22 -28.69
CA MET A 4 0.21 19.29 -29.66
C MET A 4 -0.11 18.90 -31.10
N SER A 5 -0.35 17.62 -31.36
CA SER A 5 -0.71 17.07 -32.68
C SER A 5 -2.19 16.68 -32.78
N LEU A 6 -2.99 16.91 -31.74
CA LEU A 6 -4.44 16.69 -31.76
C LEU A 6 -5.14 17.89 -32.44
N ASP A 7 -6.17 17.61 -33.20
CA ASP A 7 -7.05 18.63 -33.76
C ASP A 7 -7.77 19.39 -32.63
N TYR A 8 -8.15 20.63 -32.89
CA TYR A 8 -8.81 21.49 -31.90
C TYR A 8 -10.13 20.89 -31.39
N ASP A 9 -10.88 20.25 -32.27
CA ASP A 9 -12.15 19.58 -31.93
C ASP A 9 -11.93 18.41 -30.94
N ASP A 10 -10.82 17.68 -31.09
CA ASP A 10 -10.44 16.58 -30.18
C ASP A 10 -10.01 17.12 -28.80
N LEU A 11 -9.40 18.32 -28.73
CA LEU A 11 -9.00 18.95 -27.47
C LEU A 11 -10.19 19.44 -26.64
N GLU A 12 -11.32 19.78 -27.29
CA GLU A 12 -12.56 20.19 -26.62
C GLU A 12 -13.44 19.00 -26.22
N ASP A 13 -13.17 17.79 -26.77
CA ASP A 13 -13.96 16.61 -26.42
C ASP A 13 -13.79 16.25 -24.94
N VAL A 14 -14.90 16.24 -24.21
CA VAL A 14 -14.97 15.91 -22.79
C VAL A 14 -14.42 14.52 -22.49
N SER A 15 -14.56 13.58 -23.43
CA SER A 15 -14.05 12.20 -23.26
C SER A 15 -12.54 12.17 -23.28
N ILE A 16 -11.91 12.92 -24.16
CA ILE A 16 -10.44 13.05 -24.28
C ILE A 16 -9.87 13.79 -23.09
N GLN A 17 -10.52 14.86 -22.63
CA GLN A 17 -10.11 15.58 -21.42
C GLN A 17 -10.20 14.69 -20.18
N LYS A 18 -11.25 13.85 -20.08
CA LYS A 18 -11.39 12.90 -18.97
C LYS A 18 -10.27 11.85 -18.99
N GLN A 19 -9.97 11.26 -20.15
CA GLN A 19 -8.88 10.29 -20.29
C GLN A 19 -7.51 10.92 -19.97
N ARG A 20 -7.28 12.15 -20.40
CA ARG A 20 -6.07 12.89 -20.06
C ARG A 20 -5.91 13.06 -18.55
N GLN A 21 -6.95 13.52 -17.88
CA GLN A 21 -6.94 13.69 -16.43
C GLN A 21 -6.72 12.36 -15.71
N GLU A 22 -7.37 11.29 -16.17
CA GLU A 22 -7.19 9.95 -15.62
C GLU A 22 -5.75 9.46 -15.74
N VAL A 23 -5.10 9.69 -16.88
CA VAL A 23 -3.69 9.37 -17.09
C VAL A 23 -2.80 10.23 -16.17
N GLU A 24 -3.06 11.51 -16.06
CA GLU A 24 -2.29 12.46 -15.24
C GLU A 24 -2.40 12.12 -13.74
N GLU A 25 -3.61 11.85 -13.24
CA GLU A 25 -3.83 11.44 -11.86
C GLU A 25 -3.20 10.06 -11.56
N ASN A 26 -3.31 9.09 -12.46
CA ASN A 26 -2.67 7.79 -12.31
C ASN A 26 -1.14 7.89 -12.28
N LEU A 27 -0.55 8.78 -13.08
CA LEU A 27 0.90 8.96 -13.11
C LEU A 27 1.45 9.67 -11.88
N PHE A 28 0.77 10.74 -11.43
CA PHE A 28 1.30 11.66 -10.41
C PHE A 28 0.72 11.42 -9.02
N MET A 29 -0.58 11.17 -8.89
CA MET A 29 -1.21 11.02 -7.57
C MET A 29 -1.21 9.58 -7.07
N PHE A 30 -1.45 8.61 -7.95
CA PHE A 30 -1.54 7.21 -7.54
C PHE A 30 -0.24 6.42 -7.74
N GLY A 31 0.77 7.05 -8.33
CA GLY A 31 2.10 6.44 -8.49
C GLY A 31 2.13 5.21 -9.41
N ASN A 32 1.11 5.01 -10.26
CA ASN A 32 0.96 3.84 -11.13
C ASN A 32 1.72 3.95 -12.46
N GLY A 33 2.66 4.90 -12.59
CA GLY A 33 3.42 5.12 -13.81
C GLY A 33 4.67 4.26 -13.97
N LEU A 34 5.43 4.53 -15.03
CA LEU A 34 6.71 3.86 -15.32
C LEU A 34 7.71 3.93 -14.16
N GLY A 35 7.66 5.00 -13.33
CA GLY A 35 8.45 5.11 -12.11
C GLY A 35 8.19 4.00 -11.12
N GLN A 36 6.94 3.55 -11.00
CA GLN A 36 6.57 2.43 -10.12
C GLN A 36 7.16 1.10 -10.60
N LEU A 37 7.28 0.89 -11.91
CA LEU A 37 7.94 -0.30 -12.46
C LEU A 37 9.43 -0.34 -12.08
N VAL A 38 10.12 0.80 -12.17
CA VAL A 38 11.55 0.89 -11.77
C VAL A 38 11.71 0.63 -10.27
N TRP A 39 10.87 1.25 -9.45
CA TRP A 39 10.84 1.02 -8.01
C TRP A 39 10.51 -0.44 -7.67
N GLY A 40 9.48 -0.99 -8.30
CA GLY A 40 9.06 -2.38 -8.14
C GLY A 40 10.17 -3.37 -8.47
N THR A 41 10.91 -3.14 -9.56
CA THR A 41 12.06 -3.97 -9.94
C THR A 41 13.13 -3.96 -8.84
N SER A 42 13.46 -2.79 -8.29
CA SER A 42 14.41 -2.66 -7.18
C SER A 42 13.96 -3.44 -5.93
N VAL A 43 12.67 -3.37 -5.61
CA VAL A 43 12.09 -4.11 -4.47
C VAL A 43 12.17 -5.61 -4.71
N ILE A 44 11.83 -6.09 -5.90
CA ILE A 44 11.89 -7.52 -6.26
C ILE A 44 13.32 -8.06 -6.08
N VAL A 45 14.33 -7.37 -6.61
CA VAL A 45 15.74 -7.76 -6.46
C VAL A 45 16.13 -7.84 -4.98
N LYS A 46 15.78 -6.84 -4.18
CA LYS A 46 16.04 -6.85 -2.73
C LYS A 46 15.37 -8.03 -2.03
N VAL A 47 14.12 -8.35 -2.38
CA VAL A 47 13.38 -9.48 -1.79
C VAL A 47 14.08 -10.80 -2.11
N PHE A 48 14.54 -11.02 -3.34
CA PHE A 48 15.28 -12.25 -3.69
C PHE A 48 16.60 -12.37 -2.91
N ILE A 49 17.36 -11.29 -2.80
CA ILE A 49 18.61 -11.28 -2.01
C ILE A 49 18.30 -11.57 -0.54
N ASN A 50 17.28 -10.94 0.05
CA ASN A 50 16.91 -11.16 1.45
C ASN A 50 16.45 -12.59 1.71
N ILE A 51 15.66 -13.18 0.81
CA ILE A 51 15.25 -14.60 0.92
C ILE A 51 16.47 -15.52 0.88
N PHE A 52 17.41 -15.28 -0.04
CA PHE A 52 18.61 -16.09 -0.16
C PHE A 52 19.47 -16.01 1.11
N VAL A 53 19.70 -14.81 1.64
CA VAL A 53 20.45 -14.60 2.88
C VAL A 53 19.73 -15.26 4.06
N ALA A 54 18.42 -15.09 4.18
CA ALA A 54 17.61 -15.69 5.23
C ALA A 54 17.67 -17.22 5.21
N LEU A 55 17.63 -17.85 4.04
CA LEU A 55 17.78 -19.30 3.89
C LEU A 55 19.16 -19.80 4.33
N LEU A 56 20.22 -19.08 3.99
CA LEU A 56 21.58 -19.43 4.42
C LEU A 56 21.72 -19.33 5.95
N MET A 57 21.20 -18.25 6.54
CA MET A 57 21.28 -18.01 7.99
C MET A 57 20.41 -19.02 8.77
N SER A 58 19.18 -19.27 8.32
CA SER A 58 18.28 -20.20 8.99
C SER A 58 18.79 -21.65 8.97
N GLY A 59 19.56 -22.04 7.94
CA GLY A 59 20.21 -23.36 7.90
C GLY A 59 21.11 -23.62 9.12
N MET A 60 21.90 -22.63 9.52
CA MET A 60 22.77 -22.74 10.71
C MET A 60 21.97 -22.86 12.01
N LEU A 61 20.82 -22.22 12.13
CA LEU A 61 19.94 -22.30 13.28
C LEU A 61 19.46 -23.73 13.55
N PHE A 62 19.17 -24.49 12.48
CA PHE A 62 18.67 -25.87 12.61
C PHE A 62 19.78 -26.91 12.77
N ILE A 63 20.98 -26.65 12.27
CA ILE A 63 22.14 -27.52 12.41
C ILE A 63 22.69 -27.49 13.85
N SER A 64 22.60 -26.33 14.52
CA SER A 64 23.07 -26.16 15.90
C SER A 64 22.18 -26.94 16.89
N LYS A 65 22.77 -27.88 17.66
CA LYS A 65 22.07 -28.70 18.63
C LYS A 65 22.24 -28.17 20.04
N SER A 66 21.15 -28.13 20.79
CA SER A 66 21.13 -27.72 22.20
C SER A 66 21.44 -28.86 23.19
N GLY A 67 21.47 -30.11 22.68
CA GLY A 67 21.61 -31.30 23.53
C GLY A 67 20.33 -31.74 24.22
N GLN A 68 19.22 -31.02 24.03
CA GLN A 68 17.89 -31.42 24.52
C GLN A 68 17.02 -31.92 23.35
N GLU A 69 16.64 -33.19 23.38
CA GLU A 69 15.85 -33.83 22.34
C GLU A 69 14.52 -33.07 22.02
N MET A 70 13.91 -32.48 23.04
CA MET A 70 12.63 -31.78 22.91
C MET A 70 12.72 -30.54 22.00
N VAL A 71 13.80 -29.79 22.04
CA VAL A 71 14.00 -28.54 21.28
C VAL A 71 14.69 -28.80 19.94
N ASP A 72 15.52 -29.87 19.88
CA ASP A 72 16.25 -30.28 18.66
C ASP A 72 15.41 -31.18 17.74
N HIS A 73 14.16 -31.45 18.11
CA HIS A 73 13.30 -32.34 17.32
C HIS A 73 12.92 -31.65 15.99
N PRO A 74 13.02 -32.35 14.84
CA PRO A 74 12.77 -31.79 13.52
C PRO A 74 11.35 -31.24 13.30
N ILE A 75 10.42 -31.57 14.19
CA ILE A 75 9.03 -31.03 14.15
C ILE A 75 9.00 -29.50 14.22
N TRP A 76 9.97 -28.88 14.89
CA TRP A 76 10.07 -27.44 14.99
C TRP A 76 10.34 -26.77 13.64
N ILE A 77 11.07 -27.43 12.76
CA ILE A 77 11.29 -26.94 11.37
C ILE A 77 9.94 -26.82 10.66
N VAL A 78 9.11 -27.88 10.78
CA VAL A 78 7.79 -27.90 10.14
C VAL A 78 6.87 -26.83 10.74
N ILE A 79 6.90 -26.64 12.07
CA ILE A 79 6.10 -25.61 12.75
C ILE A 79 6.50 -24.21 12.29
N ILE A 80 7.79 -23.89 12.24
CA ILE A 80 8.29 -22.58 11.83
C ILE A 80 7.97 -22.32 10.36
N LEU A 81 8.21 -23.28 9.47
CA LEU A 81 7.85 -23.17 8.07
C LEU A 81 6.33 -22.99 7.88
N GLY A 82 5.53 -23.72 8.65
CA GLY A 82 4.07 -23.56 8.68
C GLY A 82 3.65 -22.17 9.14
N CYS A 83 4.29 -21.63 10.17
CA CYS A 83 4.06 -20.27 10.65
C CYS A 83 4.40 -19.21 9.59
N ILE A 84 5.57 -19.33 8.95
CA ILE A 84 6.00 -18.41 7.88
C ILE A 84 5.04 -18.46 6.69
N THR A 85 4.62 -19.66 6.26
CA THR A 85 3.68 -19.80 5.15
C THR A 85 2.30 -19.22 5.49
N LEU A 86 1.82 -19.41 6.73
CA LEU A 86 0.57 -18.84 7.20
C LEU A 86 0.61 -17.29 7.21
N CYS A 87 1.70 -16.71 7.72
CA CYS A 87 1.94 -15.28 7.72
C CYS A 87 1.98 -14.72 6.29
N GLY A 88 2.71 -15.38 5.39
CA GLY A 88 2.79 -14.98 3.98
C GLY A 88 1.45 -15.04 3.26
N PHE A 89 0.68 -16.11 3.48
CA PHE A 89 -0.65 -16.27 2.89
C PHE A 89 -1.67 -15.25 3.42
N SER A 90 -1.63 -14.96 4.73
CA SER A 90 -2.47 -13.94 5.35
C SER A 90 -2.17 -12.56 4.75
N ASN A 91 -0.88 -12.20 4.67
CA ASN A 91 -0.44 -10.93 4.09
C ASN A 91 -0.82 -10.82 2.61
N TYR A 92 -0.62 -11.87 1.82
CA TYR A 92 -1.02 -11.91 0.41
C TYR A 92 -2.52 -11.66 0.23
N LYS A 93 -3.37 -12.34 1.01
CA LYS A 93 -4.83 -12.13 0.94
C LYS A 93 -5.24 -10.72 1.34
N ALA A 94 -4.64 -10.17 2.39
CA ALA A 94 -4.90 -8.81 2.87
C ALA A 94 -4.52 -7.78 1.81
N THR A 95 -3.30 -7.85 1.26
CA THR A 95 -2.81 -6.93 0.23
C THR A 95 -3.65 -7.02 -1.05
N ARG A 96 -4.05 -8.22 -1.46
CA ARG A 96 -4.93 -8.38 -2.62
C ARG A 96 -6.29 -7.71 -2.41
N LYS A 97 -6.85 -7.81 -1.20
CA LYS A 97 -8.13 -7.17 -0.85
C LYS A 97 -7.99 -5.66 -0.76
N GLU A 98 -6.94 -5.18 -0.12
CA GLU A 98 -6.59 -3.76 -0.04
C GLU A 98 -6.45 -3.14 -1.43
N ASN A 99 -5.64 -3.74 -2.32
CA ASN A 99 -5.45 -3.26 -3.68
C ASN A 99 -6.77 -3.20 -4.47
N SER A 100 -7.65 -4.20 -4.30
CA SER A 100 -8.97 -4.18 -4.95
C SER A 100 -9.86 -3.05 -4.45
N LEU A 101 -9.80 -2.72 -3.16
CA LEU A 101 -10.54 -1.59 -2.57
C LEU A 101 -9.91 -0.26 -2.98
N PHE A 102 -8.58 -0.19 -3.01
CA PHE A 102 -7.83 0.98 -3.45
C PHE A 102 -8.13 1.34 -4.91
N MET A 103 -8.15 0.37 -5.82
CA MET A 103 -8.51 0.63 -7.21
C MET A 103 -9.92 1.20 -7.36
N LYS A 104 -10.89 0.67 -6.62
CA LYS A 104 -12.25 1.22 -6.59
C LYS A 104 -12.28 2.65 -6.04
N TRP A 105 -11.50 2.89 -5.01
CA TRP A 105 -11.38 4.23 -4.44
C TRP A 105 -10.75 5.21 -5.44
N CYS A 106 -9.72 4.80 -6.19
CA CYS A 106 -9.13 5.62 -7.25
C CYS A 106 -10.16 5.99 -8.32
N GLU A 107 -10.94 5.04 -8.82
CA GLU A 107 -11.99 5.30 -9.80
C GLU A 107 -13.03 6.32 -9.29
N ASN A 108 -13.46 6.17 -8.05
CA ASN A 108 -14.44 7.06 -7.43
C ASN A 108 -13.85 8.45 -7.11
N SER A 109 -12.57 8.52 -6.79
CA SER A 109 -11.92 9.78 -6.40
C SER A 109 -11.64 10.74 -7.56
N LEU A 110 -11.64 10.26 -8.82
CA LEU A 110 -11.46 11.11 -10.00
C LEU A 110 -12.48 12.24 -10.05
N TRP A 111 -13.77 11.93 -9.84
CA TRP A 111 -14.81 12.94 -9.79
C TRP A 111 -14.63 13.91 -8.61
N PHE A 112 -14.29 13.38 -7.44
CA PHE A 112 -14.02 14.18 -6.24
C PHE A 112 -12.87 15.15 -6.48
N ASN A 113 -11.74 14.70 -6.96
CA ASN A 113 -10.55 15.51 -7.22
C ASN A 113 -10.85 16.63 -8.23
N ARG A 114 -11.53 16.28 -9.32
CA ARG A 114 -11.91 17.24 -10.35
C ARG A 114 -12.83 18.34 -9.79
N THR A 115 -13.85 17.95 -9.04
CA THR A 115 -14.81 18.90 -8.45
C THR A 115 -14.13 19.77 -7.41
N PHE A 116 -13.29 19.18 -6.54
CA PHE A 116 -12.53 19.89 -5.53
C PHE A 116 -11.53 20.87 -6.15
N MET A 117 -10.77 20.45 -7.16
CA MET A 117 -9.80 21.33 -7.81
C MET A 117 -10.48 22.53 -8.47
N PHE A 118 -11.61 22.33 -9.12
CA PHE A 118 -12.33 23.44 -9.75
C PHE A 118 -13.02 24.36 -8.72
N PHE A 119 -13.89 23.82 -7.88
CA PHE A 119 -14.70 24.62 -6.96
C PHE A 119 -13.97 25.02 -5.68
N GLY A 120 -13.04 24.20 -5.20
CA GLY A 120 -12.30 24.45 -3.96
C GLY A 120 -11.00 25.23 -4.14
N HIS A 121 -10.42 25.23 -5.33
CA HIS A 121 -9.13 25.88 -5.58
C HIS A 121 -9.20 26.86 -6.75
N GLU A 122 -9.46 26.40 -7.97
CA GLU A 122 -9.31 27.21 -9.18
C GLU A 122 -10.26 28.42 -9.22
N LEU A 123 -11.49 28.23 -8.77
CA LEU A 123 -12.50 29.30 -8.74
C LEU A 123 -12.09 30.46 -7.84
N TYR A 124 -11.36 30.22 -6.76
CA TYR A 124 -10.96 31.24 -5.79
C TYR A 124 -9.56 31.80 -6.05
N THR A 125 -8.68 31.06 -6.68
CA THR A 125 -7.30 31.48 -6.94
C THR A 125 -7.14 32.24 -8.26
N ASN A 126 -8.06 32.03 -9.21
CA ASN A 126 -8.01 32.69 -10.51
C ASN A 126 -8.61 34.10 -10.45
N LEU A 127 -7.74 35.14 -10.43
CA LEU A 127 -8.13 36.53 -10.36
C LEU A 127 -8.95 37.01 -11.58
N GLU A 128 -8.76 36.43 -12.74
CA GLU A 128 -9.51 36.77 -13.96
C GLU A 128 -11.00 36.44 -13.80
N ARG A 129 -11.30 35.33 -13.13
CA ARG A 129 -12.68 34.88 -12.85
C ARG A 129 -13.32 35.58 -11.65
N ALA A 130 -12.56 36.33 -10.86
CA ALA A 130 -13.05 36.94 -9.61
C ALA A 130 -14.24 37.92 -9.84
N LYS A 131 -14.30 38.58 -10.99
CA LYS A 131 -15.43 39.46 -11.36
C LYS A 131 -16.68 38.61 -11.62
N ASP A 132 -16.57 37.53 -12.40
CA ASP A 132 -17.70 36.69 -12.77
C ASP A 132 -18.26 35.96 -11.55
N VAL A 133 -17.40 35.46 -10.67
CA VAL A 133 -17.80 34.86 -9.40
C VAL A 133 -18.66 35.79 -8.57
N ARG A 134 -18.29 37.06 -8.48
CA ARG A 134 -19.04 38.08 -7.73
C ARG A 134 -20.34 38.50 -8.42
N ILE A 135 -20.29 38.73 -9.73
CA ILE A 135 -21.46 39.21 -10.51
C ILE A 135 -22.54 38.13 -10.55
N TYR A 136 -22.15 36.90 -10.81
CA TYR A 136 -23.08 35.78 -10.96
C TYR A 136 -23.29 34.96 -9.66
N ARG A 137 -22.73 35.42 -8.52
CA ARG A 137 -22.83 34.77 -7.22
C ARG A 137 -22.50 33.27 -7.27
N GLN A 138 -21.43 32.93 -7.99
CA GLN A 138 -21.00 31.55 -8.17
C GLN A 138 -20.43 30.96 -6.86
N ASP A 139 -20.18 31.78 -5.85
CA ASP A 139 -19.82 31.38 -4.49
C ASP A 139 -20.84 30.39 -3.89
N THR A 140 -22.13 30.66 -4.07
CA THR A 140 -23.20 29.79 -3.55
C THR A 140 -23.21 28.44 -4.23
N LEU A 141 -22.91 28.38 -5.54
CA LEU A 141 -22.77 27.14 -6.27
C LEU A 141 -21.54 26.34 -5.79
N ALA A 142 -20.42 27.03 -5.56
CA ALA A 142 -19.20 26.39 -5.06
C ALA A 142 -19.40 25.77 -3.68
N ILE A 143 -20.05 26.49 -2.76
CA ILE A 143 -20.38 25.98 -1.41
C ILE A 143 -21.22 24.70 -1.52
N LYS A 144 -22.29 24.73 -2.34
CA LYS A 144 -23.14 23.57 -2.53
C LYS A 144 -22.39 22.37 -3.09
N LYS A 145 -21.45 22.59 -4.03
CA LYS A 145 -20.62 21.53 -4.60
C LYS A 145 -19.62 20.98 -3.60
N ILE A 146 -19.09 21.80 -2.70
CA ILE A 146 -18.21 21.34 -1.61
C ILE A 146 -19.01 20.52 -0.57
N GLU A 147 -20.25 20.91 -0.26
CA GLU A 147 -21.14 20.10 0.59
C GLU A 147 -21.41 18.72 -0.01
N GLU A 148 -21.67 18.63 -1.32
CA GLU A 148 -21.79 17.33 -2.02
C GLU A 148 -20.51 16.46 -1.88
N LEU A 149 -19.32 17.08 -1.90
CA LEU A 149 -18.06 16.38 -1.68
C LEU A 149 -17.91 15.86 -0.24
N GLU A 150 -18.40 16.59 0.74
CA GLU A 150 -18.41 16.16 2.14
C GLU A 150 -19.32 14.92 2.33
N GLU A 151 -20.51 14.92 1.71
CA GLU A 151 -21.39 13.76 1.72
C GLU A 151 -20.73 12.53 1.10
N TRP A 152 -20.03 12.69 -0.03
CA TRP A 152 -19.26 11.62 -0.66
C TRP A 152 -18.16 11.11 0.26
N GLY A 153 -17.38 12.01 0.90
CA GLY A 153 -16.35 11.65 1.86
C GLY A 153 -16.90 10.83 3.04
N ASN A 154 -18.10 11.16 3.51
CA ASN A 154 -18.77 10.39 4.57
C ASN A 154 -19.19 8.99 4.10
N ALA A 155 -19.64 8.84 2.86
CA ALA A 155 -19.97 7.54 2.27
C ALA A 155 -18.72 6.64 2.12
N GLU A 156 -17.57 7.23 1.77
CA GLU A 156 -16.31 6.52 1.59
C GLU A 156 -15.62 6.12 2.92
N LYS A 157 -16.03 6.61 4.08
CA LYS A 157 -15.46 6.22 5.39
C LYS A 157 -15.43 4.72 5.63
N LYS A 158 -16.47 4.02 5.21
CA LYS A 158 -16.58 2.56 5.35
C LYS A 158 -15.53 1.84 4.48
N ASN A 159 -15.34 2.31 3.25
CA ASN A 159 -14.34 1.75 2.34
C ASN A 159 -12.92 1.97 2.87
N SER A 160 -12.62 3.20 3.32
CA SER A 160 -11.34 3.56 3.94
C SER A 160 -11.05 2.74 5.20
N PHE A 161 -12.07 2.48 6.02
CA PHE A 161 -11.92 1.60 7.18
C PHE A 161 -11.48 0.19 6.78
N TYR A 162 -12.12 -0.41 5.78
CA TYR A 162 -11.71 -1.75 5.33
C TYR A 162 -10.34 -1.77 4.66
N MET A 163 -9.97 -0.73 3.92
CA MET A 163 -8.63 -0.59 3.34
C MET A 163 -7.53 -0.60 4.40
N SER A 164 -7.80 -0.02 5.58
CA SER A 164 -6.85 0.00 6.70
C SER A 164 -6.94 -1.28 7.56
N PHE A 165 -8.11 -1.84 7.71
CA PHE A 165 -8.36 -2.99 8.58
C PHE A 165 -7.67 -4.27 8.09
N PHE A 166 -7.72 -4.56 6.78
CA PHE A 166 -7.13 -5.79 6.25
C PHE A 166 -5.60 -5.84 6.42
N PRO A 167 -4.82 -4.79 6.06
CA PRO A 167 -3.39 -4.77 6.32
C PRO A 167 -3.05 -4.80 7.82
N ALA A 168 -3.83 -4.10 8.66
CA ALA A 168 -3.62 -4.10 10.10
C ALA A 168 -3.81 -5.50 10.71
N ALA A 169 -4.87 -6.21 10.32
CA ALA A 169 -5.12 -7.58 10.76
C ALA A 169 -4.01 -8.54 10.29
N ALA A 170 -3.57 -8.43 9.04
CA ALA A 170 -2.45 -9.22 8.54
C ALA A 170 -1.14 -8.89 9.26
N GLY A 171 -0.86 -7.60 9.51
CA GLY A 171 0.29 -7.14 10.29
C GLY A 171 0.31 -7.71 11.70
N PHE A 172 -0.86 -7.81 12.35
CA PHE A 172 -1.00 -8.44 13.66
C PHE A 172 -0.64 -9.93 13.62
N ILE A 173 -1.14 -10.67 12.62
CA ILE A 173 -0.81 -12.10 12.43
C ILE A 173 0.70 -12.28 12.18
N VAL A 174 1.30 -11.44 11.33
CA VAL A 174 2.75 -11.46 11.05
C VAL A 174 3.53 -11.13 12.34
N GLY A 175 3.08 -10.16 13.13
CA GLY A 175 3.68 -9.81 14.41
C GLY A 175 3.68 -10.97 15.42
N LEU A 176 2.57 -11.71 15.51
CA LEU A 176 2.49 -12.92 16.33
C LEU A 176 3.43 -14.02 15.82
N GLY A 177 3.51 -14.21 14.50
CA GLY A 177 4.44 -15.16 13.89
C GLY A 177 5.90 -14.83 14.19
N ASN A 178 6.27 -13.57 14.05
CA ASN A 178 7.62 -13.11 14.40
C ASN A 178 7.92 -13.33 15.90
N CYS A 179 6.98 -13.00 16.78
CA CYS A 179 7.13 -13.24 18.21
C CYS A 179 7.37 -14.72 18.53
N ALA A 180 6.63 -15.62 17.90
CA ALA A 180 6.83 -17.06 18.06
C ALA A 180 8.23 -17.52 17.58
N CYS A 181 8.70 -17.00 16.44
CA CYS A 181 10.05 -17.29 15.95
C CYS A 181 11.13 -16.76 16.90
N TYR A 182 10.98 -15.54 17.42
CA TYR A 182 11.92 -14.97 18.40
C TYR A 182 11.96 -15.75 19.70
N LEU A 183 10.81 -16.19 20.21
CA LEU A 183 10.76 -17.03 21.40
C LEU A 183 11.48 -18.36 21.17
N PHE A 184 11.29 -18.99 20.02
CA PHE A 184 12.00 -20.23 19.70
C PHE A 184 13.53 -20.04 19.67
N VAL A 185 14.00 -18.98 18.99
CA VAL A 185 15.44 -18.63 18.93
C VAL A 185 15.99 -18.35 20.32
N ALA A 186 15.26 -17.61 21.14
CA ALA A 186 15.67 -17.26 22.51
C ALA A 186 15.75 -18.50 23.41
N ILE A 187 14.77 -19.42 23.34
CA ILE A 187 14.77 -20.66 24.09
C ILE A 187 15.98 -21.52 23.69
N LYS A 188 16.26 -21.63 22.40
CA LYS A 188 17.39 -22.42 21.90
C LYS A 188 18.74 -21.84 22.34
N ALA A 189 18.87 -20.51 22.37
CA ALA A 189 20.05 -19.83 22.90
C ALA A 189 20.22 -20.04 24.40
N PHE A 190 19.13 -19.95 25.17
CA PHE A 190 19.15 -20.17 26.62
C PHE A 190 19.60 -21.60 26.99
N LEU A 191 19.24 -22.56 26.16
CA LEU A 191 19.67 -23.97 26.32
C LEU A 191 21.11 -24.22 25.84
N GLY A 192 21.84 -23.18 25.41
CA GLY A 192 23.26 -23.28 25.07
C GLY A 192 23.57 -23.78 23.66
N ALA A 193 22.56 -23.85 22.77
CA ALA A 193 22.77 -24.27 21.38
C ALA A 193 23.73 -23.32 20.62
N TYR A 194 23.74 -22.05 20.99
CA TYR A 194 24.62 -21.01 20.44
C TYR A 194 24.74 -19.80 21.42
N GLY A 195 25.77 -18.97 21.23
CA GLY A 195 26.01 -17.82 22.08
C GLY A 195 24.97 -16.70 21.90
N VAL A 196 24.82 -15.86 22.94
CA VAL A 196 23.86 -14.72 22.92
C VAL A 196 24.08 -13.79 21.72
N GLY A 197 25.32 -13.64 21.24
CA GLY A 197 25.62 -12.86 20.04
C GLY A 197 24.99 -13.40 18.77
N SER A 198 24.77 -14.70 18.68
CA SER A 198 24.11 -15.34 17.53
C SER A 198 22.59 -15.12 17.53
N VAL A 199 21.99 -14.80 18.68
CA VAL A 199 20.56 -14.46 18.76
C VAL A 199 20.25 -13.26 17.88
N VAL A 200 21.09 -12.20 17.95
CA VAL A 200 20.94 -11.00 17.11
C VAL A 200 21.05 -11.30 15.61
N GLN A 201 21.77 -12.35 15.26
CA GLN A 201 21.94 -12.77 13.86
C GLN A 201 20.71 -13.53 13.31
N TYR A 202 19.96 -14.21 14.18
CA TYR A 202 18.78 -15.01 13.80
C TYR A 202 17.46 -14.25 13.98
N VAL A 203 17.47 -13.09 14.60
CA VAL A 203 16.38 -12.16 14.81
C VAL A 203 16.40 -11.03 13.76
#